data_71ef3b9541d1485810a00b9b861f0098
#
_entry.id   71ef3b9541d1485810a00b9b861f0098
#
_cell.length_a   1.000
_cell.length_b   1.000
_cell.length_c   1.000
_cell.angle_alpha   90.00
_cell.angle_beta   90.00
_cell.angle_gamma   90.00
#
_symmetry.space_group_name_H-M   'P 1'
#
loop_
_entity.id
_entity.type
_entity.pdbx_description
1 polymer ?
#
loop_
_entity_poly.entity_id
_entity_poly.type
_entity_poly.pdbx_seq_one_letter_code
_entity_poly.pdbx_strand_id
1 'polypeptide(L)'
;NNMNFEKNVLLAPFTTFKISGRAEFFYEARTVTELAEAVTKGRKLGLPITILGGGTNVLIGDKGIRGLVIKNNTAAITIRGAKGSYRAGRKVGFVYVEADSGVVFNKLVRFTVEEGLGGLEAHLGLPGTVGGAIFMNSKWTKPVSYVGDAVYQATILTPKNETRIVDRSFFRFAYDTSIIQKTRDIVLRIVFALTPGEKDDLWKVANESIAYRRESQPQGVKSPGCTFRNISK
;
A
#
# COMPACT_ATOMS: atom_id res chain seq x y z
N ASN A 1 13.58 21.28 -12.08
CA ASN A 1 13.92 20.94 -10.70
C ASN A 1 15.09 19.97 -10.71
N ASN A 2 16.20 20.39 -10.07
CA ASN A 2 17.40 19.54 -10.02
C ASN A 2 17.18 18.54 -8.88
N MET A 3 16.55 17.40 -9.19
CA MET A 3 16.32 16.31 -8.24
C MET A 3 17.68 15.69 -7.85
N ASN A 4 18.09 15.83 -6.61
CA ASN A 4 19.34 15.27 -6.10
C ASN A 4 19.05 14.03 -5.25
N PHE A 5 19.82 12.97 -5.45
CA PHE A 5 19.78 11.77 -4.61
C PHE A 5 20.80 11.89 -3.48
N GLU A 6 20.33 11.74 -2.25
CA GLU A 6 21.23 11.67 -1.08
C GLU A 6 22.05 10.38 -1.13
N LYS A 7 23.30 10.42 -0.64
CA LYS A 7 24.17 9.25 -0.64
C LYS A 7 24.35 8.69 0.77
N ASN A 8 24.46 7.37 0.83
CA ASN A 8 24.88 6.66 2.05
C ASN A 8 23.94 6.91 3.25
N VAL A 9 22.61 6.91 3.02
CA VAL A 9 21.60 7.19 4.03
C VAL A 9 21.26 5.94 4.84
N LEU A 10 21.31 6.05 6.19
CA LEU A 10 20.91 4.96 7.09
C LEU A 10 19.40 4.69 6.96
N LEU A 11 19.02 3.44 6.72
CA LEU A 11 17.63 3.06 6.49
C LEU A 11 16.86 2.62 7.76
N ALA A 12 17.53 2.38 8.88
CA ALA A 12 16.90 2.00 10.14
C ALA A 12 15.76 2.93 10.59
N PRO A 13 15.85 4.28 10.48
CA PRO A 13 14.75 5.17 10.83
C PRO A 13 13.46 4.93 10.03
N PHE A 14 13.60 4.40 8.80
CA PHE A 14 12.50 4.19 7.85
C PHE A 14 11.89 2.79 7.92
N THR A 15 12.31 1.95 8.87
CA THR A 15 11.78 0.59 9.08
C THR A 15 11.20 0.44 10.49
N THR A 16 10.21 -0.45 10.65
CA THR A 16 9.65 -0.76 11.98
C THR A 16 10.59 -1.61 12.81
N PHE A 17 11.45 -2.41 12.18
CA PHE A 17 12.44 -3.24 12.87
C PHE A 17 13.60 -2.43 13.45
N LYS A 18 13.84 -1.21 12.90
CA LYS A 18 14.90 -0.29 13.36
C LYS A 18 16.34 -0.82 13.24
N ILE A 19 16.53 -1.84 12.41
CA ILE A 19 17.83 -2.42 12.05
C ILE A 19 17.98 -2.34 10.54
N SER A 20 19.11 -1.83 10.06
CA SER A 20 19.44 -1.83 8.64
C SER A 20 20.86 -1.34 8.37
N GLY A 21 21.38 -1.69 7.22
CA GLY A 21 22.46 -0.94 6.56
C GLY A 21 21.96 0.34 5.90
N ARG A 22 22.76 0.86 4.98
CA ARG A 22 22.53 2.15 4.31
C ARG A 22 22.04 1.96 2.87
N ALA A 23 21.29 2.94 2.36
CA ALA A 23 21.02 3.08 0.93
C ALA A 23 22.25 3.71 0.26
N GLU A 24 22.68 3.19 -0.88
CA GLU A 24 23.71 3.82 -1.70
C GLU A 24 23.26 5.20 -2.18
N PHE A 25 22.02 5.27 -2.71
CA PHE A 25 21.32 6.50 -3.03
C PHE A 25 19.93 6.47 -2.40
N PHE A 26 19.44 7.63 -1.97
CA PHE A 26 18.15 7.77 -1.31
C PHE A 26 17.42 9.00 -1.84
N TYR A 27 16.10 8.87 -1.95
CA TYR A 27 15.21 9.98 -2.28
C TYR A 27 13.86 9.81 -1.56
N GLU A 28 13.30 10.90 -1.05
CA GLU A 28 11.98 10.92 -0.46
C GLU A 28 11.00 11.59 -1.43
N ALA A 29 10.06 10.80 -1.98
CA ALA A 29 9.03 11.29 -2.89
C ALA A 29 7.75 11.64 -2.10
N ARG A 30 7.27 12.87 -2.21
CA ARG A 30 6.07 13.38 -1.52
C ARG A 30 4.87 13.54 -2.45
N THR A 31 5.09 13.54 -3.74
CA THR A 31 4.06 13.54 -4.77
C THR A 31 4.24 12.39 -5.74
N VAL A 32 3.15 11.99 -6.40
CA VAL A 32 3.22 10.93 -7.43
C VAL A 32 4.12 11.33 -8.60
N THR A 33 4.17 12.62 -8.93
CA THR A 33 5.06 13.14 -9.95
C THR A 33 6.52 12.95 -9.54
N GLU A 34 6.89 13.35 -8.32
CA GLU A 34 8.25 13.12 -7.79
C GLU A 34 8.62 11.64 -7.76
N LEU A 35 7.68 10.76 -7.37
CA LEU A 35 7.90 9.32 -7.36
C LEU A 35 8.24 8.81 -8.77
N ALA A 36 7.43 9.17 -9.77
CA ALA A 36 7.64 8.75 -11.15
C ALA A 36 8.93 9.33 -11.76
N GLU A 37 9.24 10.58 -11.48
CA GLU A 37 10.47 11.25 -11.93
C GLU A 37 11.72 10.63 -11.29
N ALA A 38 11.70 10.34 -9.98
CA ALA A 38 12.82 9.71 -9.28
C ALA A 38 13.11 8.32 -9.84
N VAL A 39 12.07 7.51 -10.06
CA VAL A 39 12.20 6.18 -10.68
C VAL A 39 12.79 6.30 -12.08
N THR A 40 12.25 7.20 -12.90
CA THR A 40 12.71 7.39 -14.29
C THR A 40 14.16 7.85 -14.33
N LYS A 41 14.54 8.80 -13.47
CA LYS A 41 15.92 9.29 -13.36
C LYS A 41 16.86 8.18 -12.88
N GLY A 42 16.49 7.45 -11.83
CA GLY A 42 17.29 6.33 -11.32
C GLY A 42 17.54 5.26 -12.39
N ARG A 43 16.50 4.87 -13.14
CA ARG A 43 16.60 3.93 -14.26
C ARG A 43 17.52 4.43 -15.39
N LYS A 44 17.40 5.72 -15.76
CA LYS A 44 18.31 6.34 -16.75
C LYS A 44 19.77 6.31 -16.31
N LEU A 45 20.03 6.37 -15.02
CA LEU A 45 21.38 6.25 -14.44
C LEU A 45 21.83 4.79 -14.25
N GLY A 46 21.03 3.81 -14.69
CA GLY A 46 21.35 2.39 -14.54
C GLY A 46 21.24 1.87 -13.11
N LEU A 47 20.60 2.62 -12.19
CA LEU A 47 20.48 2.23 -10.79
C LEU A 47 19.37 1.22 -10.58
N PRO A 48 19.61 0.13 -9.82
CA PRO A 48 18.52 -0.68 -9.26
C PRO A 48 17.58 0.18 -8.42
N ILE A 49 16.25 0.00 -8.57
CA ILE A 49 15.25 0.78 -7.85
C ILE A 49 14.59 -0.07 -6.78
N THR A 50 14.55 0.45 -5.56
CA THR A 50 13.79 -0.10 -4.44
C THR A 50 12.79 0.94 -3.95
N ILE A 51 11.49 0.62 -3.99
CA ILE A 51 10.46 1.47 -3.38
C ILE A 51 10.26 1.03 -1.94
N LEU A 52 10.41 1.96 -1.00
CA LEU A 52 10.19 1.75 0.43
C LEU A 52 8.91 2.47 0.86
N GLY A 53 7.90 1.72 1.24
CA GLY A 53 6.67 2.22 1.86
C GLY A 53 6.85 2.46 3.37
N GLY A 54 5.97 1.89 4.20
CA GLY A 54 6.04 2.01 5.67
C GLY A 54 7.22 1.29 6.33
N GLY A 55 7.98 0.48 5.58
CA GLY A 55 9.09 -0.30 6.14
C GLY A 55 8.66 -1.35 7.18
N THR A 56 7.42 -1.84 7.08
CA THR A 56 6.78 -2.70 8.08
C THR A 56 6.91 -4.20 7.78
N ASN A 57 7.36 -4.55 6.57
CA ASN A 57 7.51 -5.92 6.12
C ASN A 57 8.84 -6.12 5.37
N VAL A 58 9.91 -5.54 5.92
CA VAL A 58 11.24 -5.59 5.32
C VAL A 58 12.30 -5.84 6.39
N LEU A 59 13.27 -6.66 6.05
CA LEU A 59 14.52 -6.83 6.77
C LEU A 59 15.65 -6.42 5.85
N ILE A 60 16.38 -5.39 6.23
CA ILE A 60 17.50 -4.84 5.46
C ILE A 60 18.78 -5.24 6.17
N GLY A 61 19.62 -6.02 5.50
CA GLY A 61 20.91 -6.47 6.07
C GLY A 61 21.93 -5.33 6.23
N ASP A 62 22.99 -5.58 6.99
CA ASP A 62 24.03 -4.60 7.34
C ASP A 62 24.75 -4.01 6.11
N LYS A 63 24.85 -4.78 5.01
CA LYS A 63 25.41 -4.31 3.74
C LYS A 63 24.54 -3.25 3.05
N GLY A 64 23.33 -3.01 3.53
CA GLY A 64 22.39 -2.04 2.98
C GLY A 64 21.82 -2.42 1.63
N ILE A 65 21.38 -1.41 0.90
CA ILE A 65 20.73 -1.56 -0.42
C ILE A 65 21.58 -0.80 -1.46
N ARG A 66 22.01 -1.50 -2.49
CA ARG A 66 22.66 -0.91 -3.67
C ARG A 66 21.62 -0.27 -4.58
N GLY A 67 22.02 0.80 -5.26
CA GLY A 67 21.14 1.57 -6.14
C GLY A 67 20.33 2.61 -5.40
N LEU A 68 19.17 2.96 -5.92
CA LEU A 68 18.31 4.02 -5.41
C LEU A 68 17.17 3.46 -4.58
N VAL A 69 17.12 3.81 -3.31
CA VAL A 69 15.94 3.61 -2.45
C VAL A 69 15.09 4.87 -2.52
N ILE A 70 13.84 4.71 -2.92
CA ILE A 70 12.85 5.79 -2.94
C ILE A 70 11.85 5.55 -1.82
N LYS A 71 11.89 6.39 -0.79
CA LYS A 71 10.88 6.45 0.26
C LYS A 71 9.63 7.08 -0.31
N ASN A 72 8.55 6.30 -0.39
CA ASN A 72 7.28 6.78 -0.91
C ASN A 72 6.43 7.36 0.23
N ASN A 73 6.37 8.69 0.29
CA ASN A 73 5.57 9.48 1.23
C ASN A 73 4.44 10.25 0.52
N THR A 74 4.00 9.79 -0.65
CA THR A 74 2.81 10.35 -1.31
C THR A 74 1.57 10.11 -0.44
N ALA A 75 0.63 11.07 -0.37
CA ALA A 75 -0.34 11.05 0.73
C ALA A 75 -1.77 11.49 0.36
N ALA A 76 -2.09 11.67 -0.93
CA ALA A 76 -3.40 12.11 -1.37
C ALA A 76 -4.44 10.99 -1.29
N ILE A 77 -5.65 11.34 -0.80
CA ILE A 77 -6.86 10.51 -0.84
C ILE A 77 -7.96 11.39 -1.43
N THR A 78 -8.70 10.88 -2.43
CA THR A 78 -9.72 11.65 -3.13
C THR A 78 -10.92 10.76 -3.49
N ILE A 79 -12.14 11.23 -3.24
CA ILE A 79 -13.34 10.61 -3.79
C ILE A 79 -13.46 11.04 -5.25
N ARG A 80 -13.41 10.09 -6.18
CA ARG A 80 -13.40 10.33 -7.63
C ARG A 80 -14.81 10.38 -8.23
N GLY A 81 -15.78 9.78 -7.57
CA GLY A 81 -17.17 9.71 -8.03
C GLY A 81 -17.91 8.50 -7.51
N ALA A 82 -19.14 8.34 -7.94
CA ALA A 82 -19.97 7.22 -7.57
C ALA A 82 -20.71 6.67 -8.80
N LYS A 83 -20.91 5.35 -8.83
CA LYS A 83 -21.77 4.68 -9.79
C LYS A 83 -22.82 3.89 -9.02
N GLY A 84 -24.09 4.14 -9.28
CA GLY A 84 -25.17 3.47 -8.58
C GLY A 84 -26.41 3.31 -9.42
N SER A 85 -27.23 2.35 -9.02
CA SER A 85 -28.57 2.12 -9.55
C SER A 85 -29.54 1.84 -8.39
N TYR A 86 -30.82 2.08 -8.61
CA TYR A 86 -31.86 1.63 -7.68
C TYR A 86 -32.29 0.22 -8.05
N ARG A 87 -32.18 -0.73 -7.12
CA ARG A 87 -32.74 -2.08 -7.26
C ARG A 87 -33.58 -2.40 -6.02
N ALA A 88 -34.83 -2.84 -6.23
CA ALA A 88 -35.75 -3.22 -5.17
C ALA A 88 -35.87 -2.16 -4.06
N GLY A 89 -35.95 -0.87 -4.44
CA GLY A 89 -36.09 0.23 -3.48
C GLY A 89 -34.81 0.59 -2.69
N ARG A 90 -33.69 -0.08 -2.97
CA ARG A 90 -32.39 0.21 -2.32
C ARG A 90 -31.40 0.78 -3.32
N LYS A 91 -30.63 1.77 -2.88
CA LYS A 91 -29.50 2.29 -3.63
C LYS A 91 -28.38 1.26 -3.58
N VAL A 92 -28.08 0.65 -4.72
CA VAL A 92 -26.95 -0.26 -4.89
C VAL A 92 -25.92 0.45 -5.74
N GLY A 93 -24.69 0.55 -5.27
CA GLY A 93 -23.65 1.20 -6.04
C GLY A 93 -22.32 1.22 -5.33
N PHE A 94 -21.34 1.78 -6.03
CA PHE A 94 -20.01 1.95 -5.52
C PHE A 94 -19.63 3.43 -5.50
N VAL A 95 -18.84 3.80 -4.50
CA VAL A 95 -18.10 5.06 -4.45
C VAL A 95 -16.62 4.73 -4.73
N TYR A 96 -16.04 5.46 -5.67
CA TYR A 96 -14.65 5.25 -6.06
C TYR A 96 -13.74 6.19 -5.27
N VAL A 97 -12.85 5.60 -4.46
CA VAL A 97 -11.86 6.32 -3.66
C VAL A 97 -10.48 6.06 -4.22
N GLU A 98 -9.80 7.10 -4.68
CA GLU A 98 -8.42 7.04 -5.13
C GLU A 98 -7.49 7.38 -3.98
N ALA A 99 -6.44 6.60 -3.81
CA ALA A 99 -5.36 6.84 -2.86
C ALA A 99 -4.01 6.74 -3.54
N ASP A 100 -3.09 7.62 -3.21
CA ASP A 100 -1.68 7.48 -3.59
C ASP A 100 -1.08 6.24 -2.92
N SER A 101 -0.12 5.60 -3.57
CA SER A 101 0.48 4.36 -3.07
C SER A 101 1.29 4.53 -1.78
N GLY A 102 1.73 5.76 -1.45
CA GLY A 102 2.43 6.08 -0.20
C GLY A 102 1.51 6.36 0.98
N VAL A 103 0.20 6.50 0.78
CA VAL A 103 -0.77 6.71 1.86
C VAL A 103 -0.63 5.63 2.93
N VAL A 104 -0.52 6.03 4.20
CA VAL A 104 -0.58 5.09 5.33
C VAL A 104 -1.92 4.36 5.30
N PHE A 105 -1.89 3.03 5.28
CA PHE A 105 -3.09 2.23 5.04
C PHE A 105 -4.19 2.50 6.09
N ASN A 106 -3.82 2.60 7.35
CA ASN A 106 -4.75 2.96 8.43
C ASN A 106 -5.43 4.33 8.25
N LYS A 107 -4.73 5.30 7.62
CA LYS A 107 -5.32 6.60 7.30
C LYS A 107 -6.40 6.46 6.24
N LEU A 108 -6.17 5.63 5.21
CA LEU A 108 -7.17 5.32 4.19
C LEU A 108 -8.40 4.65 4.81
N VAL A 109 -8.21 3.61 5.63
CA VAL A 109 -9.32 2.89 6.27
C VAL A 109 -10.16 3.82 7.14
N ARG A 110 -9.53 4.64 7.98
CA ARG A 110 -10.26 5.63 8.79
C ARG A 110 -11.05 6.61 7.93
N PHE A 111 -10.42 7.13 6.87
CA PHE A 111 -11.08 8.04 5.94
C PHE A 111 -12.32 7.38 5.34
N THR A 112 -12.23 6.15 4.83
CA THR A 112 -13.36 5.48 4.19
C THR A 112 -14.48 5.17 5.16
N VAL A 113 -14.18 4.75 6.39
CA VAL A 113 -15.18 4.50 7.44
C VAL A 113 -15.87 5.81 7.85
N GLU A 114 -15.12 6.92 8.01
CA GLU A 114 -15.69 8.24 8.32
C GLU A 114 -16.60 8.76 7.21
N GLU A 115 -16.35 8.40 5.96
CA GLU A 115 -17.22 8.72 4.81
C GLU A 115 -18.38 7.72 4.64
N GLY A 116 -18.55 6.74 5.55
CA GLY A 116 -19.58 5.70 5.45
C GLY A 116 -19.37 4.76 4.28
N LEU A 117 -18.11 4.43 3.96
CA LEU A 117 -17.71 3.60 2.82
C LEU A 117 -17.06 2.30 3.31
N GLY A 118 -17.78 1.18 3.13
CA GLY A 118 -17.36 -0.15 3.51
C GLY A 118 -16.59 -0.90 2.42
N GLY A 119 -15.80 -1.88 2.85
CA GLY A 119 -14.97 -2.76 2.02
C GLY A 119 -13.50 -2.81 2.47
N LEU A 120 -13.06 -1.86 3.33
CA LEU A 120 -11.72 -1.84 3.90
C LEU A 120 -11.71 -1.83 5.44
N GLU A 121 -12.83 -1.71 6.10
CA GLU A 121 -12.97 -1.52 7.57
C GLU A 121 -12.30 -2.62 8.38
N ALA A 122 -12.41 -3.88 7.94
CA ALA A 122 -11.79 -5.02 8.58
C ALA A 122 -10.24 -4.99 8.55
N HIS A 123 -9.65 -4.17 7.71
CA HIS A 123 -8.21 -4.01 7.59
C HIS A 123 -7.63 -2.92 8.50
N LEU A 124 -8.43 -2.29 9.37
CA LEU A 124 -7.90 -1.32 10.33
C LEU A 124 -6.87 -1.99 11.25
N GLY A 125 -5.75 -1.32 11.45
CA GLY A 125 -4.60 -1.88 12.15
C GLY A 125 -3.56 -2.56 11.25
N LEU A 126 -3.82 -2.72 9.94
CA LEU A 126 -2.82 -3.18 8.99
C LEU A 126 -1.69 -2.15 8.87
N PRO A 127 -0.45 -2.50 9.23
CA PRO A 127 0.66 -1.57 9.15
C PRO A 127 1.14 -1.39 7.71
N GLY A 128 1.75 -0.24 7.41
CA GLY A 128 2.35 0.05 6.12
C GLY A 128 1.54 1.00 5.25
N THR A 129 1.79 0.97 3.96
CA THR A 129 1.20 1.87 2.96
C THR A 129 0.28 1.12 1.99
N VAL A 130 -0.56 1.87 1.29
CA VAL A 130 -1.45 1.34 0.25
C VAL A 130 -0.67 0.54 -0.79
N GLY A 131 0.44 1.06 -1.30
CA GLY A 131 1.29 0.34 -2.27
C GLY A 131 1.87 -0.96 -1.72
N GLY A 132 2.30 -0.96 -0.45
CA GLY A 132 2.77 -2.18 0.23
C GLY A 132 1.67 -3.21 0.41
N ALA A 133 0.46 -2.78 0.77
CA ALA A 133 -0.70 -3.65 0.91
C ALA A 133 -1.11 -4.30 -0.43
N ILE A 134 -1.04 -3.54 -1.55
CA ILE A 134 -1.27 -4.07 -2.91
C ILE A 134 -0.16 -5.02 -3.35
N PHE A 135 1.11 -4.68 -3.07
CA PHE A 135 2.25 -5.54 -3.39
C PHE A 135 2.11 -6.93 -2.79
N MET A 136 1.70 -7.00 -1.52
CA MET A 136 1.52 -8.24 -0.77
C MET A 136 0.12 -8.84 -0.92
N ASN A 137 -0.86 -8.15 -1.51
CA ASN A 137 -2.27 -8.51 -1.40
C ASN A 137 -2.66 -8.81 0.05
N SER A 138 -2.43 -7.84 0.93
CA SER A 138 -2.52 -8.02 2.38
C SER A 138 -3.86 -8.61 2.81
N LYS A 139 -3.79 -9.59 3.73
CA LYS A 139 -4.92 -10.40 4.17
C LYS A 139 -5.42 -9.98 5.55
N TRP A 140 -6.72 -10.02 5.74
CA TRP A 140 -7.40 -10.12 7.02
C TRP A 140 -7.97 -11.54 7.21
N THR A 141 -8.04 -12.04 8.44
CA THR A 141 -8.31 -13.47 8.72
C THR A 141 -9.70 -13.74 9.29
N LYS A 142 -10.43 -12.73 9.77
CA LYS A 142 -11.73 -12.91 10.45
C LYS A 142 -12.75 -11.83 10.12
N PRO A 143 -13.63 -12.04 9.11
CA PRO A 143 -13.58 -13.06 8.06
C PRO A 143 -12.40 -12.88 7.14
N VAL A 144 -12.06 -13.89 6.37
CA VAL A 144 -10.98 -13.80 5.38
C VAL A 144 -11.36 -12.77 4.32
N SER A 145 -10.51 -11.76 4.13
CA SER A 145 -10.60 -10.77 3.06
C SER A 145 -9.21 -10.28 2.66
N TYR A 146 -9.10 -9.78 1.46
CA TYR A 146 -7.84 -9.24 0.94
C TYR A 146 -8.03 -7.79 0.50
N VAL A 147 -6.99 -6.99 0.66
CA VAL A 147 -7.01 -5.59 0.19
C VAL A 147 -7.31 -5.52 -1.31
N GLY A 148 -6.81 -6.49 -2.09
CA GLY A 148 -7.08 -6.60 -3.52
C GLY A 148 -8.55 -6.82 -3.89
N ASP A 149 -9.41 -7.26 -2.95
CA ASP A 149 -10.84 -7.49 -3.22
C ASP A 149 -11.58 -6.18 -3.51
N ALA A 150 -11.17 -5.08 -2.88
CA ALA A 150 -11.76 -3.76 -3.06
C ALA A 150 -11.13 -2.95 -4.23
N VAL A 151 -10.07 -3.44 -4.86
CA VAL A 151 -9.40 -2.73 -5.96
C VAL A 151 -10.28 -2.72 -7.20
N TYR A 152 -10.50 -1.54 -7.76
CA TYR A 152 -11.16 -1.32 -9.04
C TYR A 152 -10.13 -1.19 -10.16
N GLN A 153 -9.22 -0.22 -10.03
CA GLN A 153 -8.14 0.05 -10.98
C GLN A 153 -6.94 0.68 -10.28
N ALA A 154 -5.82 0.73 -10.98
CA ALA A 154 -4.63 1.42 -10.51
C ALA A 154 -3.90 2.13 -11.65
N THR A 155 -3.18 3.19 -11.30
CA THR A 155 -2.19 3.82 -12.16
C THR A 155 -0.83 3.26 -11.79
N ILE A 156 -0.13 2.68 -12.76
CA ILE A 156 1.20 2.09 -12.59
C ILE A 156 2.22 2.78 -13.49
N LEU A 157 3.49 2.72 -13.09
CA LEU A 157 4.65 3.07 -13.91
C LEU A 157 5.36 1.78 -14.32
N THR A 158 5.36 1.48 -15.62
CA THR A 158 5.97 0.26 -16.15
C THR A 158 7.50 0.30 -16.10
N PRO A 159 8.21 -0.84 -16.25
CA PRO A 159 9.67 -0.85 -16.39
C PRO A 159 10.20 0.02 -17.54
N LYS A 160 9.38 0.31 -18.55
CA LYS A 160 9.70 1.20 -19.68
C LYS A 160 9.43 2.67 -19.39
N ASN A 161 9.07 3.03 -18.15
CA ASN A 161 8.67 4.38 -17.73
C ASN A 161 7.37 4.91 -18.39
N GLU A 162 6.50 4.00 -18.82
CA GLU A 162 5.17 4.34 -19.32
C GLU A 162 4.17 4.33 -18.17
N THR A 163 3.36 5.37 -18.06
CA THR A 163 2.22 5.36 -17.14
C THR A 163 1.04 4.65 -17.79
N ARG A 164 0.45 3.68 -17.08
CA ARG A 164 -0.72 2.91 -17.55
C ARG A 164 -1.77 2.82 -16.45
N ILE A 165 -3.04 2.82 -16.87
CA ILE A 165 -4.17 2.45 -16.02
C ILE A 165 -4.46 0.98 -16.27
N VAL A 166 -4.54 0.21 -15.19
CA VAL A 166 -4.81 -1.23 -15.20
C VAL A 166 -5.96 -1.54 -14.27
N ASP A 167 -6.75 -2.55 -14.59
CA ASP A 167 -7.83 -3.04 -13.73
C ASP A 167 -7.32 -4.03 -12.66
N ARG A 168 -8.23 -4.49 -11.80
CA ARG A 168 -7.92 -5.46 -10.74
C ARG A 168 -7.32 -6.76 -11.29
N SER A 169 -7.75 -7.24 -12.47
CA SER A 169 -7.32 -8.51 -13.04
C SER A 169 -5.83 -8.53 -13.40
N PHE A 170 -5.27 -7.36 -13.75
CA PHE A 170 -3.85 -7.20 -14.01
C PHE A 170 -2.97 -7.72 -12.86
N PHE A 171 -3.39 -7.48 -11.61
CA PHE A 171 -2.57 -7.81 -10.43
C PHE A 171 -2.44 -9.31 -10.16
N ARG A 172 -3.32 -10.15 -10.71
CA ARG A 172 -3.31 -11.60 -10.49
C ARG A 172 -3.15 -11.95 -9.01
N PHE A 173 -3.95 -11.27 -8.19
CA PHE A 173 -3.89 -11.40 -6.73
C PHE A 173 -4.06 -12.85 -6.28
N ALA A 174 -3.18 -13.28 -5.38
CA ALA A 174 -3.28 -14.54 -4.67
C ALA A 174 -2.78 -14.35 -3.23
N TYR A 175 -2.66 -15.42 -2.44
CA TYR A 175 -2.16 -15.36 -1.08
C TYR A 175 -0.73 -14.79 -1.03
N ASP A 176 -0.57 -13.66 -0.31
CA ASP A 176 0.70 -12.93 -0.12
C ASP A 176 1.42 -12.56 -1.43
N THR A 177 0.67 -12.42 -2.54
CA THR A 177 1.30 -12.13 -3.83
C THR A 177 0.43 -11.29 -4.76
N SER A 178 1.12 -10.50 -5.59
CA SER A 178 0.60 -9.81 -6.76
C SER A 178 1.63 -9.90 -7.89
N ILE A 179 1.19 -9.71 -9.14
CA ILE A 179 2.07 -9.82 -10.32
C ILE A 179 3.21 -8.80 -10.29
N ILE A 180 3.02 -7.64 -9.65
CA ILE A 180 4.04 -6.57 -9.58
C ILE A 180 5.31 -6.99 -8.84
N GLN A 181 5.26 -8.04 -8.01
CA GLN A 181 6.46 -8.64 -7.40
C GLN A 181 7.41 -9.22 -8.47
N LYS A 182 6.87 -9.61 -9.62
CA LYS A 182 7.63 -10.19 -10.74
C LYS A 182 7.90 -9.18 -11.85
N THR A 183 6.89 -8.39 -12.22
CA THR A 183 6.97 -7.45 -13.35
C THR A 183 7.75 -6.19 -13.05
N ARG A 184 7.94 -5.87 -11.75
CA ARG A 184 8.60 -4.64 -11.28
C ARG A 184 7.89 -3.35 -11.72
N ASP A 185 6.61 -3.44 -12.03
CA ASP A 185 5.75 -2.27 -12.16
C ASP A 185 5.64 -1.56 -10.81
N ILE A 186 5.61 -0.23 -10.83
CA ILE A 186 5.49 0.58 -9.63
C ILE A 186 4.10 1.15 -9.57
N VAL A 187 3.38 0.85 -8.51
CA VAL A 187 2.04 1.40 -8.27
C VAL A 187 2.17 2.86 -7.84
N LEU A 188 1.50 3.74 -8.57
CA LEU A 188 1.45 5.17 -8.29
C LEU A 188 0.20 5.53 -7.49
N ARG A 189 -0.97 5.07 -7.94
CA ARG A 189 -2.28 5.29 -7.31
C ARG A 189 -3.15 4.06 -7.45
N ILE A 190 -4.08 3.91 -6.52
CA ILE A 190 -5.08 2.86 -6.52
C ILE A 190 -6.46 3.50 -6.37
N VAL A 191 -7.42 3.03 -7.16
CA VAL A 191 -8.84 3.33 -7.00
C VAL A 191 -9.53 2.11 -6.40
N PHE A 192 -10.17 2.31 -5.26
CA PHE A 192 -10.99 1.31 -4.59
C PHE A 192 -12.47 1.53 -4.93
N ALA A 193 -13.23 0.47 -5.17
CA ALA A 193 -14.67 0.49 -5.31
C ALA A 193 -15.29 0.06 -3.98
N LEU A 194 -15.84 1.02 -3.25
CA LEU A 194 -16.36 0.84 -1.90
C LEU A 194 -17.88 0.99 -1.88
N THR A 195 -18.56 0.27 -0.99
CA THR A 195 -20.02 0.30 -0.86
C THR A 195 -20.44 1.27 0.23
N PRO A 196 -21.45 2.14 0.00
CA PRO A 196 -22.08 2.91 1.07
C PRO A 196 -22.61 2.01 2.17
N GLY A 197 -22.35 2.35 3.42
CA GLY A 197 -22.79 1.63 4.61
C GLY A 197 -23.02 2.56 5.79
N GLU A 198 -23.62 2.02 6.85
CA GLU A 198 -23.83 2.77 8.10
C GLU A 198 -22.49 2.92 8.83
N LYS A 199 -22.15 4.15 9.17
CA LYS A 199 -20.85 4.50 9.76
C LYS A 199 -20.57 3.76 11.06
N ASP A 200 -21.57 3.63 11.93
CA ASP A 200 -21.43 2.96 13.22
C ASP A 200 -21.16 1.46 13.04
N ASP A 201 -21.81 0.81 12.08
CA ASP A 201 -21.56 -0.60 11.76
C ASP A 201 -20.14 -0.81 11.22
N LEU A 202 -19.68 0.07 10.35
CA LEU A 202 -18.30 0.03 9.81
C LEU A 202 -17.27 0.24 10.92
N TRP A 203 -17.49 1.19 11.84
CA TRP A 203 -16.61 1.40 12.99
C TRP A 203 -16.60 0.20 13.93
N LYS A 204 -17.74 -0.47 14.12
CA LYS A 204 -17.79 -1.69 14.93
C LYS A 204 -16.84 -2.74 14.37
N VAL A 205 -16.93 -3.07 13.08
CA VAL A 205 -16.02 -4.03 12.41
C VAL A 205 -14.57 -3.59 12.51
N ALA A 206 -14.28 -2.32 12.27
CA ALA A 206 -12.93 -1.76 12.34
C ALA A 206 -12.32 -1.89 13.75
N ASN A 207 -13.12 -1.62 14.79
CA ASN A 207 -12.68 -1.73 16.18
C ASN A 207 -12.49 -3.20 16.62
N GLU A 208 -13.33 -4.11 16.18
CA GLU A 208 -13.16 -5.56 16.40
C GLU A 208 -11.83 -6.06 15.78
N SER A 209 -11.50 -5.55 14.59
CA SER A 209 -10.21 -5.86 13.94
C SER A 209 -9.01 -5.39 14.76
N ILE A 210 -9.05 -4.17 15.31
CA ILE A 210 -7.98 -3.67 16.20
C ILE A 210 -7.89 -4.47 17.49
N ALA A 211 -9.04 -4.78 18.12
CA ALA A 211 -9.08 -5.57 19.36
C ALA A 211 -8.42 -6.93 19.14
N TYR A 212 -8.81 -7.64 18.08
CA TYR A 212 -8.20 -8.93 17.74
C TYR A 212 -6.69 -8.84 17.50
N ARG A 213 -6.21 -7.78 16.83
CA ARG A 213 -4.77 -7.59 16.62
C ARG A 213 -4.02 -7.33 17.91
N ARG A 214 -4.61 -6.59 18.86
CA ARG A 214 -4.01 -6.34 20.18
C ARG A 214 -3.86 -7.61 21.01
N GLU A 215 -4.84 -8.53 20.91
CA GLU A 215 -4.83 -9.79 21.62
C GLU A 215 -3.88 -10.82 20.99
N SER A 216 -3.80 -10.86 19.65
CA SER A 216 -3.12 -11.92 18.89
C SER A 216 -1.72 -11.59 18.43
N GLN A 217 -1.29 -10.31 18.52
CA GLN A 217 0.01 -9.86 18.02
C GLN A 217 0.83 -9.19 19.11
N PRO A 218 2.17 -9.40 19.14
CA PRO A 218 3.05 -8.71 20.07
C PRO A 218 2.91 -7.18 19.94
N GLN A 219 2.75 -6.50 21.08
CA GLN A 219 2.62 -5.05 21.14
C GLN A 219 3.93 -4.42 21.60
N GLY A 220 4.25 -3.22 21.07
CA GLY A 220 5.40 -2.42 21.51
C GLY A 220 6.78 -2.97 21.13
N VAL A 221 6.85 -4.05 20.35
CA VAL A 221 8.12 -4.63 19.91
C VAL A 221 8.49 -4.18 18.50
N LYS A 222 9.79 -4.02 18.23
CA LYS A 222 10.31 -3.77 16.91
C LYS A 222 10.23 -5.07 16.11
N SER A 223 9.54 -5.08 14.97
CA SER A 223 9.31 -6.29 14.18
C SER A 223 9.31 -5.97 12.69
N PRO A 224 9.84 -6.87 11.84
CA PRO A 224 9.73 -6.77 10.39
C PRO A 224 8.43 -7.39 9.85
N GLY A 225 7.51 -7.85 10.71
CA GLY A 225 6.33 -8.64 10.34
C GLY A 225 6.58 -10.15 10.37
N CYS A 226 5.75 -10.93 9.68
CA CYS A 226 5.91 -12.38 9.60
C CYS A 226 7.13 -12.75 8.74
N THR A 227 8.02 -13.57 9.31
CA THR A 227 9.23 -14.06 8.63
C THR A 227 8.96 -15.34 7.83
N PHE A 228 8.00 -16.14 8.25
CA PHE A 228 7.65 -17.40 7.63
C PHE A 228 6.31 -17.32 6.91
N ARG A 229 6.23 -17.95 5.76
CA ARG A 229 4.97 -18.11 5.02
C ARG A 229 4.18 -19.27 5.62
N ASN A 230 2.87 -19.06 5.84
CA ASN A 230 2.00 -20.16 6.25
C ASN A 230 1.91 -21.19 5.14
N ILE A 231 2.06 -22.46 5.51
CA ILE A 231 1.75 -23.60 4.65
C ILE A 231 0.27 -23.98 4.88
N SER A 232 -0.45 -24.15 3.77
CA SER A 232 -1.79 -24.75 3.82
C SER A 232 -1.66 -26.19 4.36
N LYS A 233 -2.46 -26.51 5.36
CA LYS A 233 -2.67 -27.90 5.77
C LYS A 233 -3.44 -28.65 4.71
#